data_420df5593947294629f46bb5122a22b1
#
_entry.id   420df5593947294629f46bb5122a22b1
#
_cell.length_a   1.000
_cell.length_b   1.000
_cell.length_c   1.000
_cell.angle_alpha   90.00
_cell.angle_beta   90.00
_cell.angle_gamma   90.00
#
_symmetry.space_group_name_H-M   'P 1'
#
loop_
_entity.id
_entity.type
_entity.pdbx_description
1 polymer ?
#
loop_
_entity_poly.entity_id
_entity_poly.type
_entity_poly.pdbx_seq_one_letter_code
_entity_poly.pdbx_strand_id
1 'polypeptide(L)'
;SYLADAINANDFWRNQVVQINVLPDKGVELVPRVGNHIIYIGQLPETKYIADRKKLVTDYANIKMDRLEKFYRYGLSQAGWNKYSYINVEFDNQIICKKRTTNNQ
;
A
#
# COMPACT_ATOMS: atom_id res chain seq x y z
N SER A 1 10.13 -11.43 -5.21
CA SER A 1 10.37 -10.09 -5.79
C SER A 1 10.90 -9.14 -4.71
N TYR A 2 11.56 -8.09 -5.12
CA TYR A 2 12.10 -7.08 -4.18
C TYR A 2 10.98 -6.39 -3.39
N LEU A 3 9.82 -6.17 -4.02
CA LEU A 3 8.67 -5.59 -3.33
C LEU A 3 8.15 -6.52 -2.23
N ALA A 4 7.92 -7.79 -2.55
CA ALA A 4 7.47 -8.77 -1.56
C ALA A 4 8.49 -8.92 -0.44
N ASP A 5 9.78 -8.94 -0.77
CA ASP A 5 10.85 -9.06 0.23
C ASP A 5 10.85 -7.87 1.18
N ALA A 6 10.66 -6.65 0.65
CA ALA A 6 10.60 -5.44 1.48
C ALA A 6 9.40 -5.46 2.44
N ILE A 7 8.22 -5.89 1.94
CA ILE A 7 7.02 -5.99 2.78
C ILE A 7 7.20 -7.07 3.85
N ASN A 8 7.79 -8.22 3.49
CA ASN A 8 8.04 -9.30 4.44
C ASN A 8 9.11 -8.94 5.49
N ALA A 9 10.00 -8.03 5.17
CA ALA A 9 11.01 -7.53 6.13
C ALA A 9 10.44 -6.47 7.08
N ASN A 10 9.24 -5.95 6.81
CA ASN A 10 8.61 -4.92 7.62
C ASN A 10 7.84 -5.55 8.77
N ASP A 11 8.20 -5.21 10.00
CA ASP A 11 7.62 -5.82 11.21
C ASP A 11 6.11 -5.58 11.33
N PHE A 12 5.62 -4.43 10.87
CA PHE A 12 4.20 -4.12 10.92
C PHE A 12 3.45 -4.84 9.78
N TRP A 13 3.99 -4.79 8.54
CA TRP A 13 3.24 -5.21 7.36
C TRP A 13 3.37 -6.68 7.01
N ARG A 14 4.41 -7.37 7.45
CA ARG A 14 4.64 -8.77 7.03
C ARG A 14 3.47 -9.70 7.32
N ASN A 15 2.70 -9.43 8.39
CA ASN A 15 1.53 -10.21 8.75
C ASN A 15 0.21 -9.52 8.41
N GLN A 16 0.26 -8.35 7.77
CA GLN A 16 -0.92 -7.54 7.46
C GLN A 16 -1.29 -7.57 5.97
N VAL A 17 -0.37 -7.90 5.10
CA VAL A 17 -0.61 -7.96 3.66
C VAL A 17 -0.79 -9.43 3.27
N VAL A 18 -1.96 -9.77 2.73
CA VAL A 18 -2.26 -11.14 2.32
C VAL A 18 -2.07 -11.35 0.82
N GLN A 19 -2.08 -10.28 0.02
CA GLN A 19 -1.94 -10.38 -1.43
C GLN A 19 -1.32 -9.12 -2.00
N ILE A 20 -0.46 -9.28 -3.00
CA ILE A 20 0.15 -8.20 -3.78
C ILE A 20 -0.24 -8.42 -5.23
N ASN A 21 -0.87 -7.44 -5.86
CA ASN A 21 -1.27 -7.48 -7.26
C ASN A 21 -0.51 -6.42 -8.04
N VAL A 22 0.26 -6.84 -9.04
CA VAL A 22 0.91 -5.92 -9.98
C VAL A 22 0.01 -5.80 -11.20
N LEU A 23 -0.45 -4.58 -11.47
CA LEU A 23 -1.37 -4.28 -12.56
C LEU A 23 -0.60 -4.17 -13.89
N PRO A 24 -1.31 -4.22 -15.05
CA PRO A 24 -0.64 -4.13 -16.36
C PRO A 24 0.22 -2.88 -16.56
N ASP A 25 -0.15 -1.75 -15.94
CA ASP A 25 0.61 -0.50 -16.00
C ASP A 25 1.71 -0.42 -14.94
N LYS A 26 2.00 -1.53 -14.24
CA LYS A 26 2.94 -1.66 -13.12
C LYS A 26 2.51 -0.96 -11.84
N GLY A 27 1.28 -0.49 -11.76
CA GLY A 27 0.67 -0.08 -10.51
C GLY A 27 0.55 -1.27 -9.56
N VAL A 28 0.59 -1.02 -8.26
CA VAL A 28 0.57 -2.07 -7.25
C VAL A 28 -0.62 -1.89 -6.32
N GLU A 29 -1.42 -2.93 -6.20
CA GLU A 29 -2.48 -3.00 -5.21
C GLU A 29 -2.13 -4.03 -4.15
N LEU A 30 -2.47 -3.71 -2.90
CA LEU A 30 -2.29 -4.61 -1.77
C LEU A 30 -3.65 -4.94 -1.17
N VAL A 31 -3.81 -6.19 -0.75
CA VAL A 31 -4.99 -6.65 -0.01
C VAL A 31 -4.55 -6.86 1.44
N PRO A 32 -5.05 -6.05 2.39
CA PRO A 32 -4.69 -6.21 3.80
C PRO A 32 -5.50 -7.32 4.46
N ARG A 33 -4.97 -7.85 5.57
CA ARG A 33 -5.67 -8.85 6.37
C ARG A 33 -6.84 -8.24 7.13
N VAL A 34 -6.63 -7.03 7.68
CA VAL A 34 -7.62 -6.31 8.48
C VAL A 34 -8.14 -5.14 7.68
N GLY A 35 -9.46 -4.95 7.70
CA GLY A 35 -10.13 -3.94 6.91
C GLY A 35 -10.62 -4.52 5.59
N ASN A 36 -11.67 -3.93 5.04
CA ASN A 36 -12.27 -4.38 3.80
C ASN A 36 -12.04 -3.34 2.71
N HIS A 37 -10.76 -3.09 2.40
CA HIS A 37 -10.36 -2.09 1.42
C HIS A 37 -9.18 -2.60 0.60
N ILE A 38 -8.99 -1.98 -0.55
CA ILE A 38 -7.81 -2.18 -1.40
C ILE A 38 -6.87 -1.00 -1.19
N ILE A 39 -5.58 -1.27 -1.11
CA ILE A 39 -4.55 -0.24 -0.99
C ILE A 39 -3.84 -0.12 -2.33
N TYR A 40 -3.76 1.09 -2.87
CA TYR A 40 -2.96 1.38 -4.05
C TYR A 40 -1.73 2.17 -3.64
N ILE A 41 -0.53 1.67 -3.97
CA ILE A 41 0.71 2.33 -3.55
C ILE A 41 1.41 3.09 -4.67
N GLY A 42 0.91 2.97 -5.90
CA GLY A 42 1.48 3.63 -7.06
C GLY A 42 2.19 2.64 -7.98
N GLN A 43 2.79 3.17 -9.04
CA GLN A 43 3.56 2.35 -9.99
C GLN A 43 4.93 2.02 -9.43
N LEU A 44 5.40 0.80 -9.71
CA LEU A 44 6.76 0.40 -9.35
C LEU A 44 7.78 1.29 -10.09
N PRO A 45 8.81 1.77 -9.39
CA PRO A 45 9.86 2.52 -10.04
C PRO A 45 10.70 1.61 -10.94
N GLU A 46 11.21 2.18 -12.01
CA GLU A 46 12.00 1.46 -12.99
C GLU A 46 13.39 2.07 -13.14
N THR A 47 14.35 1.23 -13.46
CA THR A 47 15.69 1.65 -13.84
C THR A 47 16.23 0.68 -14.88
N LYS A 48 17.02 1.19 -15.82
CA LYS A 48 17.72 0.37 -16.80
C LYS A 48 18.95 -0.32 -16.21
N TYR A 49 19.38 0.08 -15.01
CA TYR A 49 20.55 -0.50 -14.35
C TYR A 49 20.13 -1.61 -13.38
N ILE A 50 20.48 -2.83 -13.74
CA ILE A 50 20.10 -4.02 -12.95
C ILE A 50 20.60 -3.92 -11.50
N ALA A 51 21.83 -3.42 -11.32
CA ALA A 51 22.45 -3.29 -10.01
C ALA A 51 21.69 -2.36 -9.06
N ASP A 52 20.86 -1.43 -9.59
CA ASP A 52 20.14 -0.44 -8.79
C ASP A 52 18.71 -0.88 -8.44
N ARG A 53 18.21 -1.96 -9.05
CA ARG A 53 16.79 -2.36 -8.92
C ARG A 53 16.40 -2.66 -7.48
N LYS A 54 17.21 -3.44 -6.78
CA LYS A 54 16.89 -3.84 -5.40
C LYS A 54 16.73 -2.62 -4.50
N LYS A 55 17.70 -1.72 -4.53
CA LYS A 55 17.65 -0.51 -3.69
C LYS A 55 16.48 0.38 -4.07
N LEU A 56 16.27 0.59 -5.36
CA LEU A 56 15.19 1.45 -5.85
C LEU A 56 13.82 0.95 -5.40
N VAL A 57 13.54 -0.34 -5.58
CA VAL A 57 12.25 -0.92 -5.20
C VAL A 57 12.11 -1.00 -3.68
N THR A 58 13.17 -1.35 -2.98
CA THR A 58 13.16 -1.44 -1.51
C THR A 58 12.89 -0.07 -0.87
N ASP A 59 13.57 0.98 -1.34
CA ASP A 59 13.36 2.34 -0.82
C ASP A 59 11.94 2.84 -1.12
N TYR A 60 11.47 2.60 -2.33
CA TYR A 60 10.09 2.91 -2.72
C TYR A 60 9.09 2.23 -1.79
N ALA A 61 9.24 0.91 -1.61
CA ALA A 61 8.33 0.15 -0.76
C ALA A 61 8.34 0.67 0.67
N ASN A 62 9.52 0.93 1.23
CA ASN A 62 9.64 1.38 2.61
C ASN A 62 8.99 2.74 2.82
N ILE A 63 9.13 3.68 1.87
CA ILE A 63 8.47 4.98 1.94
C ILE A 63 6.94 4.83 1.93
N LYS A 64 6.41 4.04 0.99
CA LYS A 64 4.96 3.85 0.88
C LYS A 64 4.38 3.12 2.08
N MET A 65 5.04 2.08 2.54
CA MET A 65 4.56 1.29 3.67
C MET A 65 4.63 2.06 4.99
N ASP A 66 5.65 2.92 5.16
CA ASP A 66 5.74 3.80 6.33
C ASP A 66 4.58 4.81 6.38
N ARG A 67 4.27 5.44 5.25
CA ARG A 67 3.15 6.37 5.15
C ARG A 67 1.82 5.67 5.44
N LEU A 68 1.64 4.48 4.89
CA LEU A 68 0.45 3.69 5.10
C LEU A 68 0.31 3.27 6.56
N GLU A 69 1.41 2.90 7.22
CA GLU A 69 1.40 2.56 8.64
C GLU A 69 0.93 3.74 9.49
N LYS A 70 1.45 4.94 9.21
CA LYS A 70 1.01 6.15 9.92
C LYS A 70 -0.47 6.43 9.71
N PHE A 71 -0.96 6.24 8.48
CA PHE A 71 -2.38 6.39 8.19
C PHE A 71 -3.22 5.36 8.95
N TYR A 72 -2.77 4.12 9.06
CA TYR A 72 -3.44 3.08 9.83
C TYR A 72 -3.51 3.44 11.31
N ARG A 73 -2.38 3.87 11.88
CA ARG A 73 -2.30 4.18 13.32
C ARG A 73 -3.07 5.42 13.72
N TYR A 74 -3.01 6.48 12.91
CA TYR A 74 -3.50 7.80 13.29
C TYR A 74 -4.73 8.25 12.51
N GLY A 75 -5.01 7.66 11.36
CA GLY A 75 -6.16 7.98 10.53
C GLY A 75 -7.29 6.95 10.67
N LEU A 76 -7.04 5.73 10.22
CA LEU A 76 -8.06 4.68 10.23
C LEU A 76 -8.51 4.28 11.63
N SER A 77 -7.62 4.27 12.60
CA SER A 77 -7.98 3.97 13.98
C SER A 77 -9.01 4.96 14.53
N GLN A 78 -9.02 6.19 14.02
CA GLN A 78 -9.99 7.22 14.40
C GLN A 78 -11.26 7.18 13.55
N ALA A 79 -11.09 6.97 12.23
CA ALA A 79 -12.20 7.04 11.27
C ALA A 79 -13.03 5.75 11.23
N GLY A 80 -12.42 4.61 11.56
CA GLY A 80 -13.04 3.29 11.45
C GLY A 80 -12.47 2.49 10.29
N TRP A 81 -12.23 1.20 10.54
CA TRP A 81 -11.53 0.31 9.62
C TRP A 81 -12.31 0.01 8.34
N ASN A 82 -13.62 0.20 8.36
CA ASN A 82 -14.49 -0.10 7.23
C ASN A 82 -15.04 1.16 6.54
N LYS A 83 -14.50 2.34 6.89
CA LYS A 83 -14.99 3.59 6.31
C LYS A 83 -14.69 3.69 4.82
N TYR A 84 -13.54 3.21 4.39
CA TYR A 84 -13.06 3.34 3.02
C TYR A 84 -13.02 2.00 2.32
N SER A 85 -13.34 2.00 1.01
CA SER A 85 -13.18 0.83 0.14
C SER A 85 -11.85 0.84 -0.59
N TYR A 86 -11.19 2.01 -0.66
CA TYR A 86 -9.95 2.18 -1.41
C TYR A 86 -9.11 3.27 -0.76
N ILE A 87 -7.82 2.98 -0.61
CA ILE A 87 -6.85 3.90 0.01
C ILE A 87 -5.67 4.02 -0.96
N ASN A 88 -5.42 5.23 -1.45
CA ASN A 88 -4.35 5.51 -2.41
C ASN A 88 -3.26 6.33 -1.73
N VAL A 89 -2.05 5.76 -1.60
CA VAL A 89 -0.87 6.40 -1.00
C VAL A 89 0.21 6.71 -2.02
N GLU A 90 -0.13 6.77 -3.31
CA GLU A 90 0.88 7.00 -4.34
C GLU A 90 1.53 8.39 -4.28
N PHE A 91 0.80 9.41 -3.83
CA PHE A 91 1.29 10.78 -3.80
C PHE A 91 2.03 11.07 -2.50
N ASP A 92 3.12 11.87 -2.58
CA ASP A 92 3.98 12.11 -1.42
C ASP A 92 3.31 12.96 -0.33
N ASN A 93 2.36 13.81 -0.70
CA ASN A 93 1.82 14.84 0.19
C ASN A 93 0.33 14.65 0.51
N GLN A 94 -0.30 13.58 0.05
CA GLN A 94 -1.72 13.35 0.33
C GLN A 94 -2.07 11.87 0.22
N ILE A 95 -3.11 11.49 0.94
CA ILE A 95 -3.72 10.16 0.83
C ILE A 95 -5.13 10.36 0.35
N ILE A 96 -5.49 9.71 -0.76
CA ILE A 96 -6.81 9.81 -1.36
C ILE A 96 -7.59 8.55 -1.04
N CYS A 97 -8.75 8.72 -0.41
CA CYS A 97 -9.59 7.59 0.00
C CYS A 97 -10.94 7.67 -0.69
N LYS A 98 -11.45 6.52 -1.05
CA LYS A 98 -12.81 6.38 -1.56
C LYS A 98 -13.67 5.81 -0.44
N LYS A 99 -14.74 6.52 -0.06
CA LYS A 99 -15.66 6.04 0.98
C LYS A 99 -16.41 4.81 0.50
N ARG A 100 -16.66 3.89 1.43
CA ARG A 100 -17.50 2.74 1.15
C ARG A 100 -18.93 3.18 0.96
N THR A 101 -19.55 2.73 -0.12
CA THR A 101 -20.96 2.99 -0.36
C THR A 101 -21.79 2.07 0.54
N THR A 102 -22.65 2.69 1.35
CA THR A 102 -23.62 1.94 2.15
C THR A 102 -24.88 1.76 1.33
N ASN A 103 -25.29 0.52 1.13
CA ASN A 103 -26.52 0.23 0.41
C ASN A 103 -27.67 0.12 1.42
N ASN A 104 -28.43 1.20 1.56
CA ASN A 104 -29.54 1.29 2.51
C ASN A 104 -30.87 0.90 1.84
N GLN A 105 -31.03 -0.36 1.58
CA GLN A 105 -32.29 -0.85 1.03
C GLN A 105 -33.08 -1.62 2.03
#